data_9fbde6684f2c98e7ba9a88ef90caae4e
#
_entry.id   9fbde6684f2c98e7ba9a88ef90caae4e
#
_cell.length_a   1.000
_cell.length_b   1.000
_cell.length_c   1.000
_cell.angle_alpha   90.00
_cell.angle_beta   90.00
_cell.angle_gamma   90.00
#
_symmetry.space_group_name_H-M   'P 1'
#
loop_
_entity.id
_entity.type
_entity.pdbx_description
1 polymer ?
#
loop_
_entity_poly.entity_id
_entity_poly.type
_entity_poly.pdbx_seq_one_letter_code
_entity_poly.pdbx_strand_id
1 'polypeptide(L)'
;MDNQLTKSYKAVFIDWDDTIGDFVGAAKRALRDMYEKYNLSDYFASHEEFVALYKPHNLELWDKYGKDLVTKEYLSFDRFFYPLMHGSKIATVNCQLSTICALAETLSEDFLNLTTNYFSLLDGAEELVRYLAEKYPLTIVTNGFVEVQYEKFDKSGLQDCFAHIVLREEVGCQKPNAQIFEEALRRNGVSADEVIMIGDSWNSDIQGAINAGIDQIWVRWNKVQDEPDKKATYMVGDLHGIMEIL
;
A
#
# COMPACT_ATOMS: atom_id res chain seq x y z
N MET A 1 26.68 12.40 16.96
CA MET A 1 25.78 13.26 17.76
C MET A 1 24.67 12.38 18.22
N ASP A 2 24.59 12.11 19.51
CA ASP A 2 23.59 11.22 20.10
C ASP A 2 22.19 11.80 19.88
N ASN A 3 21.50 11.28 18.88
CA ASN A 3 20.06 11.50 18.69
C ASN A 3 19.31 10.51 19.62
N GLN A 4 19.56 10.62 20.95
CA GLN A 4 18.74 9.88 21.90
C GLN A 4 17.31 10.39 21.79
N LEU A 5 16.37 9.47 21.56
CA LEU A 5 14.95 9.74 21.68
C LEU A 5 14.66 10.50 22.98
N THR A 6 14.18 11.72 22.84
CA THR A 6 13.70 12.52 23.99
C THR A 6 12.29 12.08 24.42
N LYS A 7 11.63 11.22 23.63
CA LYS A 7 10.25 10.75 23.79
C LYS A 7 10.20 9.22 23.83
N SER A 8 9.47 8.66 24.78
CA SER A 8 9.26 7.19 24.89
C SER A 8 7.90 6.86 24.28
N TYR A 9 7.89 5.95 23.31
CA TYR A 9 6.66 5.40 22.71
C TYR A 9 6.24 4.11 23.42
N LYS A 10 4.91 3.84 23.42
CA LYS A 10 4.33 2.61 23.99
C LYS A 10 3.85 1.63 22.92
N ALA A 11 3.68 2.07 21.68
CA ALA A 11 3.31 1.24 20.55
C ALA A 11 3.86 1.83 19.23
N VAL A 12 4.03 0.99 18.23
CA VAL A 12 4.45 1.39 16.88
C VAL A 12 3.39 0.96 15.88
N PHE A 13 2.91 1.91 15.08
CA PHE A 13 2.05 1.64 13.93
C PHE A 13 2.89 1.58 12.67
N ILE A 14 2.59 0.64 11.79
CA ILE A 14 3.39 0.40 10.58
C ILE A 14 2.44 0.22 9.39
N ASP A 15 2.71 0.92 8.30
CA ASP A 15 2.10 0.61 7.01
C ASP A 15 2.68 -0.70 6.45
N TRP A 16 1.95 -1.33 5.53
CA TRP A 16 2.32 -2.63 5.00
C TRP A 16 2.93 -2.57 3.60
N ASP A 17 2.14 -2.10 2.61
CA ASP A 17 2.55 -2.10 1.21
C ASP A 17 3.57 -0.99 0.91
N ASP A 18 4.70 -1.37 0.34
CA ASP A 18 5.87 -0.51 0.05
C ASP A 18 6.57 0.10 1.28
N THR A 19 6.15 -0.31 2.49
CA THR A 19 6.86 -0.05 3.75
C THR A 19 7.53 -1.32 4.27
N ILE A 20 6.81 -2.44 4.39
CA ILE A 20 7.30 -3.75 4.83
C ILE A 20 7.30 -4.75 3.68
N GLY A 21 6.22 -4.79 2.88
CA GLY A 21 6.08 -5.65 1.71
C GLY A 21 6.37 -4.92 0.40
N ASP A 22 7.05 -5.56 -0.56
CA ASP A 22 7.34 -5.05 -1.91
C ASP A 22 6.11 -5.17 -2.82
N PHE A 23 5.12 -4.29 -2.63
CA PHE A 23 3.94 -4.26 -3.50
C PHE A 23 4.26 -3.75 -4.91
N VAL A 24 5.10 -2.73 -5.04
CA VAL A 24 5.50 -2.17 -6.35
C VAL A 24 6.20 -3.24 -7.19
N GLY A 25 7.11 -4.01 -6.63
CA GLY A 25 7.79 -5.09 -7.33
C GLY A 25 6.84 -6.24 -7.69
N ALA A 26 5.95 -6.63 -6.79
CA ALA A 26 4.93 -7.65 -7.05
C ALA A 26 3.96 -7.21 -8.16
N ALA A 27 3.45 -5.98 -8.11
CA ALA A 27 2.55 -5.44 -9.13
C ALA A 27 3.23 -5.34 -10.50
N LYS A 28 4.51 -4.93 -10.54
CA LYS A 28 5.28 -4.86 -11.80
C LYS A 28 5.42 -6.24 -12.46
N ARG A 29 5.68 -7.27 -11.66
CA ARG A 29 5.75 -8.67 -12.15
C ARG A 29 4.38 -9.14 -12.63
N ALA A 30 3.34 -8.93 -11.82
CA ALA A 30 1.98 -9.31 -12.16
C ALA A 30 1.51 -8.70 -13.49
N LEU A 31 1.68 -7.38 -13.68
CA LEU A 31 1.29 -6.71 -14.92
C LEU A 31 2.04 -7.22 -16.15
N ARG A 32 3.31 -7.62 -16.00
CA ARG A 32 4.08 -8.22 -17.10
C ARG A 32 3.55 -9.59 -17.47
N ASP A 33 3.35 -10.48 -16.50
CA ASP A 33 2.86 -11.84 -16.73
C ASP A 33 1.45 -11.82 -17.29
N MET A 34 0.60 -10.92 -16.81
CA MET A 34 -0.75 -10.72 -17.35
C MET A 34 -0.70 -10.24 -18.81
N TYR A 35 0.23 -9.33 -19.16
CA TYR A 35 0.40 -8.85 -20.52
C TYR A 35 0.68 -10.02 -21.49
N GLU A 36 1.54 -10.95 -21.09
CA GLU A 36 1.90 -12.12 -21.89
C GLU A 36 0.76 -13.17 -21.88
N LYS A 37 0.25 -13.53 -20.69
CA LYS A 37 -0.75 -14.57 -20.48
C LYS A 37 -2.05 -14.31 -21.24
N TYR A 38 -2.51 -13.07 -21.27
CA TYR A 38 -3.78 -12.67 -21.88
C TYR A 38 -3.63 -12.05 -23.27
N ASN A 39 -2.46 -12.19 -23.90
CA ASN A 39 -2.16 -11.62 -25.21
C ASN A 39 -2.56 -10.14 -25.33
N LEU A 40 -2.23 -9.33 -24.29
CA LEU A 40 -2.61 -7.92 -24.28
C LEU A 40 -1.93 -7.11 -25.40
N SER A 41 -0.96 -7.69 -26.12
CA SER A 41 -0.42 -7.18 -27.37
C SER A 41 -1.47 -6.99 -28.48
N ASP A 42 -2.63 -7.62 -28.36
CA ASP A 42 -3.77 -7.40 -29.28
C ASP A 42 -4.44 -6.04 -29.05
N TYR A 43 -4.36 -5.51 -27.84
CA TYR A 43 -4.99 -4.25 -27.41
C TYR A 43 -4.01 -3.07 -27.37
N PHE A 44 -2.73 -3.34 -27.08
CA PHE A 44 -1.70 -2.32 -26.85
C PHE A 44 -0.51 -2.52 -27.79
N ALA A 45 0.17 -1.43 -28.15
CA ALA A 45 1.39 -1.50 -28.96
C ALA A 45 2.56 -2.15 -28.18
N SER A 46 2.60 -1.96 -26.85
CA SER A 46 3.61 -2.54 -25.98
C SER A 46 3.10 -2.68 -24.55
N HIS A 47 3.85 -3.44 -23.72
CA HIS A 47 3.63 -3.53 -22.27
C HIS A 47 3.74 -2.15 -21.58
N GLU A 48 4.66 -1.29 -22.05
CA GLU A 48 4.85 0.06 -21.51
C GLU A 48 3.61 0.92 -21.73
N GLU A 49 2.94 0.80 -22.88
CA GLU A 49 1.67 1.49 -23.15
C GLU A 49 0.59 1.03 -22.18
N PHE A 50 0.44 -0.28 -21.99
CA PHE A 50 -0.51 -0.82 -21.02
C PHE A 50 -0.28 -0.26 -19.62
N VAL A 51 0.96 -0.29 -19.15
CA VAL A 51 1.32 0.23 -17.82
C VAL A 51 1.13 1.74 -17.72
N ALA A 52 1.41 2.49 -18.79
CA ALA A 52 1.23 3.95 -18.84
C ALA A 52 -0.25 4.36 -18.75
N LEU A 53 -1.16 3.54 -19.25
CA LEU A 53 -2.61 3.74 -19.09
C LEU A 53 -3.09 3.27 -17.72
N TYR A 54 -2.61 2.11 -17.25
CA TYR A 54 -3.03 1.50 -15.99
C TYR A 54 -2.65 2.35 -14.77
N LYS A 55 -1.37 2.73 -14.63
CA LYS A 55 -0.87 3.34 -13.40
C LYS A 55 -1.59 4.62 -12.98
N PRO A 56 -1.70 5.66 -13.82
CA PRO A 56 -2.36 6.90 -13.41
C PRO A 56 -3.83 6.69 -13.12
N HIS A 57 -4.52 5.85 -13.92
CA HIS A 57 -5.93 5.56 -13.73
C HIS A 57 -6.17 4.79 -12.41
N ASN A 58 -5.34 3.79 -12.10
CA ASN A 58 -5.42 3.07 -10.83
C ASN A 58 -5.19 4.00 -9.62
N LEU A 59 -4.26 4.96 -9.69
CA LEU A 59 -4.05 5.95 -8.63
C LEU A 59 -5.28 6.86 -8.45
N GLU A 60 -5.90 7.31 -9.54
CA GLU A 60 -7.12 8.10 -9.50
C GLU A 60 -8.30 7.31 -8.87
N LEU A 61 -8.43 6.02 -9.21
CA LEU A 61 -9.45 5.15 -8.63
C LEU A 61 -9.25 4.93 -7.14
N TRP A 62 -8.02 4.74 -6.67
CA TRP A 62 -7.72 4.65 -5.25
C TRP A 62 -8.04 5.94 -4.49
N ASP A 63 -7.77 7.12 -5.09
CA ASP A 63 -8.16 8.41 -4.50
C ASP A 63 -9.69 8.54 -4.42
N LYS A 64 -10.42 8.17 -5.48
CA LYS A 64 -11.89 8.16 -5.49
C LYS A 64 -12.47 7.17 -4.48
N TYR A 65 -11.88 5.97 -4.39
CA TYR A 65 -12.28 4.97 -3.42
C TYR A 65 -12.07 5.45 -1.99
N GLY A 66 -10.97 6.15 -1.73
CA GLY A 66 -10.70 6.77 -0.43
C GLY A 66 -11.69 7.85 -0.02
N LYS A 67 -12.34 8.46 -0.99
CA LYS A 67 -13.39 9.49 -0.81
C LYS A 67 -14.81 8.93 -0.90
N ASP A 68 -14.96 7.60 -0.93
CA ASP A 68 -16.25 6.89 -1.11
C ASP A 68 -17.04 7.32 -2.37
N LEU A 69 -16.32 7.79 -3.40
CA LEU A 69 -16.91 8.17 -4.70
C LEU A 69 -17.09 6.97 -5.64
N VAL A 70 -16.40 5.87 -5.38
CA VAL A 70 -16.51 4.61 -6.11
C VAL A 70 -16.48 3.44 -5.13
N THR A 71 -17.07 2.30 -5.52
CA THR A 71 -17.02 1.08 -4.73
C THR A 71 -15.72 0.29 -5.01
N LYS A 72 -15.43 -0.71 -4.17
CA LYS A 72 -14.33 -1.66 -4.36
C LYS A 72 -14.46 -2.42 -5.69
N GLU A 73 -15.67 -2.86 -6.00
CA GLU A 73 -15.97 -3.60 -7.22
C GLU A 73 -15.73 -2.73 -8.46
N TYR A 74 -16.15 -1.46 -8.42
CA TYR A 74 -15.90 -0.53 -9.51
C TYR A 74 -14.40 -0.27 -9.68
N LEU A 75 -13.67 0.01 -8.60
CA LEU A 75 -12.21 0.17 -8.64
C LEU A 75 -11.54 -1.07 -9.24
N SER A 76 -11.91 -2.25 -8.74
CA SER A 76 -11.32 -3.53 -9.17
C SER A 76 -11.55 -3.80 -10.65
N PHE A 77 -12.73 -3.50 -11.16
CA PHE A 77 -13.09 -3.64 -12.57
C PHE A 77 -12.43 -2.56 -13.45
N ASP A 78 -12.66 -1.28 -13.12
CA ASP A 78 -12.37 -0.17 -14.01
C ASP A 78 -10.86 0.10 -14.18
N ARG A 79 -10.03 -0.30 -13.20
CA ARG A 79 -8.56 -0.19 -13.32
C ARG A 79 -7.99 -1.01 -14.49
N PHE A 80 -8.70 -2.02 -14.98
CA PHE A 80 -8.34 -2.79 -16.18
C PHE A 80 -9.24 -2.49 -17.36
N PHE A 81 -10.54 -2.20 -17.15
CA PHE A 81 -11.46 -1.87 -18.22
C PHE A 81 -11.06 -0.60 -18.94
N TYR A 82 -10.73 0.46 -18.22
CA TYR A 82 -10.27 1.72 -18.80
C TYR A 82 -9.04 1.56 -19.72
N PRO A 83 -7.93 0.94 -19.30
CA PRO A 83 -6.79 0.71 -20.19
C PRO A 83 -7.17 -0.09 -21.44
N LEU A 84 -7.97 -1.16 -21.31
CA LEU A 84 -8.40 -1.96 -22.47
C LEU A 84 -9.17 -1.13 -23.48
N MET A 85 -10.06 -0.23 -23.02
CA MET A 85 -10.85 0.65 -23.88
C MET A 85 -10.05 1.80 -24.52
N HIS A 86 -8.84 2.10 -23.99
CA HIS A 86 -8.00 3.20 -24.47
C HIS A 86 -6.67 2.74 -25.07
N GLY A 87 -6.45 1.42 -25.20
CA GLY A 87 -5.28 0.87 -25.88
C GLY A 87 -5.26 1.28 -27.36
N SER A 88 -4.08 1.58 -27.89
CA SER A 88 -3.91 2.11 -29.25
C SER A 88 -4.43 1.19 -30.36
N LYS A 89 -4.57 -0.10 -30.08
CA LYS A 89 -5.06 -1.11 -31.04
C LYS A 89 -6.54 -1.45 -30.88
N ILE A 90 -7.26 -0.88 -29.91
CA ILE A 90 -8.67 -1.24 -29.63
C ILE A 90 -9.57 -1.15 -30.86
N ALA A 91 -9.36 -0.17 -31.73
CA ALA A 91 -10.14 0.00 -32.96
C ALA A 91 -9.94 -1.14 -33.98
N THR A 92 -8.86 -1.91 -33.85
CA THR A 92 -8.55 -3.06 -34.72
C THR A 92 -9.01 -4.40 -34.12
N VAL A 93 -9.36 -4.40 -32.84
CA VAL A 93 -9.84 -5.59 -32.13
C VAL A 93 -11.30 -5.83 -32.50
N ASN A 94 -11.55 -6.90 -33.25
CA ASN A 94 -12.92 -7.31 -33.62
C ASN A 94 -13.55 -8.12 -32.49
N CYS A 95 -13.85 -7.48 -31.34
CA CYS A 95 -14.52 -8.15 -30.24
C CYS A 95 -15.72 -7.33 -29.73
N GLN A 96 -16.65 -8.03 -29.07
CA GLN A 96 -17.81 -7.41 -28.44
C GLN A 96 -17.39 -6.73 -27.11
N LEU A 97 -18.09 -5.71 -26.72
CA LEU A 97 -17.88 -5.03 -25.43
C LEU A 97 -17.96 -6.02 -24.24
N SER A 98 -18.86 -6.99 -24.30
CA SER A 98 -18.96 -8.06 -23.29
C SER A 98 -17.68 -8.87 -23.11
N THR A 99 -16.91 -9.09 -24.19
CA THR A 99 -15.61 -9.75 -24.15
C THR A 99 -14.58 -8.90 -23.41
N ILE A 100 -14.57 -7.59 -23.66
CA ILE A 100 -13.68 -6.66 -22.97
C ILE A 100 -14.03 -6.59 -21.49
N CYS A 101 -15.32 -6.55 -21.13
CA CYS A 101 -15.76 -6.58 -19.74
C CYS A 101 -15.30 -7.87 -19.01
N ALA A 102 -15.53 -9.03 -19.63
CA ALA A 102 -15.11 -10.30 -19.05
C ALA A 102 -13.58 -10.40 -18.90
N LEU A 103 -12.82 -9.84 -19.86
CA LEU A 103 -11.37 -9.77 -19.74
C LEU A 103 -10.95 -8.86 -18.59
N ALA A 104 -11.58 -7.68 -18.43
CA ALA A 104 -11.28 -6.76 -17.32
C ALA A 104 -11.53 -7.40 -15.94
N GLU A 105 -12.63 -8.15 -15.79
CA GLU A 105 -12.93 -8.91 -14.58
C GLU A 105 -11.86 -9.98 -14.32
N THR A 106 -11.51 -10.78 -15.33
CA THR A 106 -10.45 -11.80 -15.23
C THR A 106 -9.10 -11.19 -14.87
N LEU A 107 -8.73 -10.06 -15.48
CA LEU A 107 -7.49 -9.35 -15.16
C LEU A 107 -7.49 -8.83 -13.72
N SER A 108 -8.64 -8.38 -13.23
CA SER A 108 -8.78 -7.90 -11.85
C SER A 108 -8.53 -9.01 -10.83
N GLU A 109 -9.15 -10.17 -11.02
CA GLU A 109 -8.97 -11.33 -10.14
C GLU A 109 -7.53 -11.84 -10.18
N ASP A 110 -6.97 -11.99 -11.38
CA ASP A 110 -5.62 -12.51 -11.56
C ASP A 110 -4.55 -11.55 -10.99
N PHE A 111 -4.77 -10.25 -11.11
CA PHE A 111 -3.88 -9.25 -10.51
C PHE A 111 -3.78 -9.37 -8.99
N LEU A 112 -4.90 -9.57 -8.29
CA LEU A 112 -4.90 -9.78 -6.84
C LEU A 112 -4.16 -11.06 -6.47
N ASN A 113 -4.44 -12.15 -7.18
CA ASN A 113 -3.78 -13.43 -6.97
C ASN A 113 -2.26 -13.34 -7.23
N LEU A 114 -1.86 -12.73 -8.35
CA LEU A 114 -0.45 -12.60 -8.72
C LEU A 114 0.31 -11.68 -7.76
N THR A 115 -0.26 -10.54 -7.37
CA THR A 115 0.40 -9.64 -6.41
C THR A 115 0.60 -10.31 -5.06
N THR A 116 -0.32 -11.17 -4.64
CA THR A 116 -0.19 -11.97 -3.42
C THR A 116 0.83 -13.11 -3.58
N ASN A 117 0.88 -13.74 -4.75
CA ASN A 117 1.85 -14.81 -5.04
C ASN A 117 3.29 -14.28 -5.20
N TYR A 118 3.45 -13.05 -5.70
CA TYR A 118 4.74 -12.38 -5.81
C TYR A 118 5.12 -11.57 -4.57
N PHE A 119 4.32 -11.65 -3.52
CA PHE A 119 4.65 -10.98 -2.27
C PHE A 119 6.04 -11.38 -1.78
N SER A 120 6.81 -10.39 -1.38
CA SER A 120 8.09 -10.53 -0.69
C SER A 120 8.27 -9.37 0.28
N LEU A 121 9.04 -9.59 1.32
CA LEU A 121 9.45 -8.52 2.22
C LEU A 121 10.48 -7.62 1.52
N LEU A 122 10.45 -6.35 1.84
CA LEU A 122 11.50 -5.41 1.47
C LEU A 122 12.78 -5.69 2.26
N ASP A 123 13.91 -5.22 1.73
CA ASP A 123 15.22 -5.39 2.38
C ASP A 123 15.22 -4.77 3.78
N GLY A 124 15.70 -5.53 4.78
CA GLY A 124 15.70 -5.14 6.19
C GLY A 124 14.34 -5.22 6.90
N ALA A 125 13.24 -5.54 6.20
CA ALA A 125 11.91 -5.52 6.81
C ALA A 125 11.72 -6.58 7.91
N GLU A 126 12.17 -7.81 7.67
CA GLU A 126 12.09 -8.87 8.70
C GLU A 126 12.90 -8.51 9.93
N GLU A 127 14.13 -8.03 9.75
CA GLU A 127 15.02 -7.61 10.83
C GLU A 127 14.39 -6.49 11.67
N LEU A 128 13.88 -5.45 10.99
CA LEU A 128 13.21 -4.32 11.64
C LEU A 128 12.00 -4.76 12.45
N VAL A 129 11.09 -5.55 11.84
CA VAL A 129 9.84 -5.96 12.50
C VAL A 129 10.15 -6.80 13.74
N ARG A 130 11.09 -7.76 13.68
CA ARG A 130 11.49 -8.57 14.84
C ARG A 130 12.13 -7.71 15.92
N TYR A 131 13.03 -6.80 15.55
CA TYR A 131 13.66 -5.86 16.48
C TYR A 131 12.65 -4.99 17.21
N LEU A 132 11.67 -4.43 16.48
CA LEU A 132 10.63 -3.59 17.08
C LEU A 132 9.66 -4.40 17.96
N ALA A 133 9.32 -5.63 17.56
CA ALA A 133 8.42 -6.50 18.32
C ALA A 133 8.98 -6.91 19.70
N GLU A 134 10.30 -6.92 19.87
CA GLU A 134 10.93 -7.13 21.18
C GLU A 134 10.74 -5.95 22.15
N LYS A 135 10.44 -4.76 21.61
CA LYS A 135 10.39 -3.51 22.38
C LYS A 135 8.98 -2.94 22.49
N TYR A 136 8.13 -3.13 21.47
CA TYR A 136 6.86 -2.47 21.32
C TYR A 136 5.76 -3.41 20.83
N PRO A 137 4.51 -3.27 21.26
CA PRO A 137 3.36 -3.76 20.52
C PRO A 137 3.32 -3.13 19.14
N LEU A 138 3.26 -3.96 18.07
CA LEU A 138 3.19 -3.50 16.69
C LEU A 138 1.77 -3.61 16.17
N THR A 139 1.33 -2.62 15.40
CA THR A 139 0.03 -2.61 14.74
C THR A 139 0.18 -2.23 13.27
N ILE A 140 -0.32 -3.08 12.37
CA ILE A 140 -0.42 -2.74 10.94
C ILE A 140 -1.63 -1.82 10.75
N VAL A 141 -1.43 -0.71 10.01
CA VAL A 141 -2.51 0.19 9.56
C VAL A 141 -2.43 0.31 8.05
N THR A 142 -3.36 -0.31 7.32
CA THR A 142 -3.26 -0.44 5.86
C THR A 142 -4.56 -0.11 5.14
N ASN A 143 -4.44 0.42 3.90
CA ASN A 143 -5.55 0.72 2.99
C ASN A 143 -5.87 -0.44 2.04
N GLY A 144 -5.07 -1.49 2.03
CA GLY A 144 -5.27 -2.63 1.13
C GLY A 144 -6.53 -3.43 1.42
N PHE A 145 -6.96 -4.24 0.45
CA PHE A 145 -8.15 -5.08 0.58
C PHE A 145 -7.94 -6.20 1.59
N VAL A 146 -8.94 -6.47 2.41
CA VAL A 146 -8.88 -7.43 3.53
C VAL A 146 -8.33 -8.79 3.10
N GLU A 147 -8.92 -9.39 2.06
CA GLU A 147 -8.55 -10.72 1.59
C GLU A 147 -7.08 -10.80 1.12
N VAL A 148 -6.58 -9.73 0.49
CA VAL A 148 -5.21 -9.65 0.00
C VAL A 148 -4.22 -9.42 1.15
N GLN A 149 -4.56 -8.56 2.09
CA GLN A 149 -3.66 -8.20 3.19
C GLN A 149 -3.46 -9.37 4.15
N TYR A 150 -4.51 -10.07 4.54
CA TYR A 150 -4.37 -11.23 5.41
C TYR A 150 -3.53 -12.34 4.76
N GLU A 151 -3.72 -12.60 3.45
CA GLU A 151 -2.91 -13.59 2.75
C GLU A 151 -1.44 -13.20 2.64
N LYS A 152 -1.13 -11.91 2.36
CA LYS A 152 0.25 -11.40 2.39
C LYS A 152 0.86 -11.50 3.79
N PHE A 153 0.08 -11.17 4.80
CA PHE A 153 0.47 -11.24 6.20
C PHE A 153 0.83 -12.67 6.60
N ASP A 154 -0.01 -13.65 6.23
CA ASP A 154 0.26 -15.06 6.49
C ASP A 154 1.54 -15.55 5.77
N LYS A 155 1.77 -15.11 4.55
CA LYS A 155 2.98 -15.44 3.77
C LYS A 155 4.25 -14.78 4.31
N SER A 156 4.14 -13.70 5.07
CA SER A 156 5.30 -12.96 5.58
C SER A 156 6.10 -13.73 6.64
N GLY A 157 5.46 -14.64 7.39
CA GLY A 157 6.05 -15.31 8.54
C GLY A 157 6.27 -14.39 9.75
N LEU A 158 5.59 -13.23 9.78
CA LEU A 158 5.72 -12.20 10.82
C LEU A 158 4.46 -12.05 11.70
N GLN A 159 3.49 -12.96 11.58
CA GLN A 159 2.20 -12.87 12.28
C GLN A 159 2.36 -12.67 13.79
N ASP A 160 3.27 -13.40 14.41
CA ASP A 160 3.49 -13.36 15.86
C ASP A 160 4.13 -12.05 16.33
N CYS A 161 4.62 -11.22 15.41
CA CYS A 161 5.21 -9.93 15.73
C CYS A 161 4.17 -8.81 15.94
N PHE A 162 2.94 -9.00 15.43
CA PHE A 162 1.93 -7.95 15.43
C PHE A 162 0.79 -8.25 16.40
N ALA A 163 0.47 -7.26 17.24
CA ALA A 163 -0.68 -7.34 18.14
C ALA A 163 -2.01 -7.13 17.41
N HIS A 164 -2.03 -6.25 16.40
CA HIS A 164 -3.25 -5.89 15.66
C HIS A 164 -2.96 -5.61 14.19
N ILE A 165 -4.00 -5.83 13.36
CA ILE A 165 -4.12 -5.31 12.00
C ILE A 165 -5.36 -4.44 11.95
N VAL A 166 -5.24 -3.22 11.40
CA VAL A 166 -6.35 -2.29 11.21
C VAL A 166 -6.48 -2.00 9.72
N LEU A 167 -7.62 -2.37 9.17
CA LEU A 167 -7.92 -2.31 7.75
C LEU A 167 -9.07 -1.34 7.47
N ARG A 168 -9.01 -0.65 6.31
CA ARG A 168 -10.08 0.24 5.86
C ARG A 168 -11.47 -0.39 5.96
N GLU A 169 -11.63 -1.61 5.45
CA GLU A 169 -12.93 -2.27 5.34
C GLU A 169 -13.53 -2.62 6.72
N GLU A 170 -12.69 -2.76 7.75
CA GLU A 170 -13.15 -2.98 9.13
C GLU A 170 -13.58 -1.68 9.82
N VAL A 171 -12.94 -0.57 9.47
CA VAL A 171 -13.18 0.74 10.12
C VAL A 171 -14.16 1.61 9.34
N GLY A 172 -14.32 1.35 8.04
CA GLY A 172 -15.16 2.16 7.15
C GLY A 172 -14.48 3.41 6.62
N CYS A 173 -13.18 3.59 6.87
CA CYS A 173 -12.38 4.70 6.32
C CYS A 173 -10.93 4.29 6.11
N GLN A 174 -10.21 5.03 5.26
CA GLN A 174 -8.81 4.76 4.97
C GLN A 174 -7.89 5.91 5.39
N LYS A 175 -6.58 5.65 5.52
CA LYS A 175 -5.56 6.70 5.62
C LYS A 175 -5.68 7.64 4.40
N PRO A 176 -5.61 8.97 4.58
CA PRO A 176 -5.17 9.73 5.75
C PRO A 176 -6.28 10.16 6.72
N ASN A 177 -7.46 9.53 6.73
CA ASN A 177 -8.52 9.86 7.69
C ASN A 177 -8.04 9.50 9.12
N ALA A 178 -8.20 10.43 10.07
CA ALA A 178 -7.77 10.22 11.45
C ALA A 178 -8.48 9.03 12.12
N GLN A 179 -9.72 8.72 11.74
CA GLN A 179 -10.51 7.64 12.35
C GLN A 179 -9.86 6.26 12.28
N ILE A 180 -9.11 5.94 11.20
CA ILE A 180 -8.41 4.65 11.12
C ILE A 180 -7.29 4.56 12.17
N PHE A 181 -6.61 5.68 12.43
CA PHE A 181 -5.59 5.76 13.48
C PHE A 181 -6.22 5.77 14.88
N GLU A 182 -7.36 6.44 15.08
CA GLU A 182 -8.12 6.41 16.33
C GLU A 182 -8.53 4.98 16.70
N GLU A 183 -8.96 4.18 15.73
CA GLU A 183 -9.26 2.76 15.95
C GLU A 183 -7.99 1.97 16.33
N ALA A 184 -6.85 2.24 15.70
CA ALA A 184 -5.58 1.62 16.06
C ALA A 184 -5.14 2.01 17.49
N LEU A 185 -5.29 3.28 17.87
CA LEU A 185 -5.04 3.75 19.24
C LEU A 185 -5.95 3.05 20.25
N ARG A 186 -7.24 2.94 19.94
CA ARG A 186 -8.22 2.27 20.78
C ARG A 186 -7.88 0.78 21.00
N ARG A 187 -7.50 0.05 19.94
CA ARG A 187 -7.11 -1.37 20.04
C ARG A 187 -5.89 -1.57 20.92
N ASN A 188 -4.95 -0.63 20.91
CA ASN A 188 -3.73 -0.69 21.72
C ASN A 188 -3.90 -0.09 23.13
N GLY A 189 -4.98 0.62 23.40
CA GLY A 189 -5.22 1.28 24.69
C GLY A 189 -4.21 2.39 25.02
N VAL A 190 -3.76 3.13 23.98
CA VAL A 190 -2.74 4.19 24.09
C VAL A 190 -3.26 5.51 23.53
N SER A 191 -2.61 6.62 23.93
CA SER A 191 -2.88 7.95 23.38
C SER A 191 -1.97 8.26 22.18
N ALA A 192 -2.35 9.24 21.36
CA ALA A 192 -1.63 9.58 20.13
C ALA A 192 -0.16 10.00 20.39
N ASP A 193 0.10 10.68 21.50
CA ASP A 193 1.44 11.12 21.89
C ASP A 193 2.34 9.96 22.39
N GLU A 194 1.79 8.78 22.60
CA GLU A 194 2.50 7.56 23.01
C GLU A 194 2.84 6.62 21.83
N VAL A 195 2.52 7.04 20.59
CA VAL A 195 2.67 6.21 19.39
C VAL A 195 3.50 6.92 18.33
N ILE A 196 4.18 6.12 17.50
CA ILE A 196 4.83 6.58 16.27
C ILE A 196 4.35 5.74 15.09
N MET A 197 4.07 6.39 13.94
CA MET A 197 3.69 5.75 12.68
C MET A 197 4.88 5.68 11.74
N ILE A 198 5.13 4.49 11.18
CA ILE A 198 6.14 4.23 10.15
C ILE A 198 5.43 4.00 8.83
N GLY A 199 5.79 4.73 7.77
CA GLY A 199 5.22 4.56 6.44
C GLY A 199 6.02 5.24 5.34
N ASP A 200 5.78 4.83 4.09
CA ASP A 200 6.46 5.39 2.92
C ASP A 200 5.65 6.49 2.21
N SER A 201 4.32 6.46 2.36
CA SER A 201 3.43 7.39 1.67
C SER A 201 3.18 8.66 2.47
N TRP A 202 3.67 9.81 1.92
CA TRP A 202 3.39 11.10 2.53
C TRP A 202 1.88 11.36 2.67
N ASN A 203 1.11 11.12 1.61
CA ASN A 203 -0.30 11.50 1.54
C ASN A 203 -1.21 10.62 2.42
N SER A 204 -0.88 9.35 2.62
CA SER A 204 -1.68 8.44 3.44
C SER A 204 -1.15 8.29 4.86
N ASP A 205 0.12 7.90 5.00
CA ASP A 205 0.68 7.51 6.30
C ASP A 205 1.07 8.72 7.13
N ILE A 206 1.92 9.57 6.54
CA ILE A 206 2.51 10.69 7.28
C ILE A 206 1.46 11.78 7.55
N GLN A 207 0.73 12.19 6.51
CA GLN A 207 -0.33 13.18 6.68
C GLN A 207 -1.47 12.63 7.57
N GLY A 208 -1.77 11.34 7.46
CA GLY A 208 -2.79 10.70 8.30
C GLY A 208 -2.38 10.66 9.77
N ALA A 209 -1.15 10.29 10.08
CA ALA A 209 -0.61 10.30 11.43
C ALA A 209 -0.56 11.73 12.00
N ILE A 210 -0.16 12.74 11.19
CA ILE A 210 -0.23 14.15 11.58
C ILE A 210 -1.67 14.55 11.94
N ASN A 211 -2.65 14.17 11.12
CA ASN A 211 -4.07 14.47 11.35
C ASN A 211 -4.58 13.85 12.66
N ALA A 212 -4.02 12.71 13.07
CA ALA A 212 -4.35 12.00 14.32
C ALA A 212 -3.48 12.44 15.51
N GLY A 213 -2.53 13.35 15.34
CA GLY A 213 -1.63 13.81 16.39
C GLY A 213 -0.54 12.78 16.79
N ILE A 214 -0.24 11.84 15.91
CA ILE A 214 0.76 10.78 16.10
C ILE A 214 2.08 11.22 15.46
N ASP A 215 3.22 10.96 16.11
CA ASP A 215 4.56 11.17 15.54
C ASP A 215 4.82 10.22 14.36
N GLN A 216 5.73 10.60 13.45
CA GLN A 216 5.93 9.87 12.21
C GLN A 216 7.41 9.62 11.91
N ILE A 217 7.70 8.44 11.33
CA ILE A 217 8.94 8.13 10.61
C ILE A 217 8.57 7.95 9.14
N TRP A 218 9.01 8.86 8.29
CA TRP A 218 8.82 8.77 6.85
C TRP A 218 9.97 8.02 6.20
N VAL A 219 9.68 6.86 5.60
CA VAL A 219 10.65 6.05 4.84
C VAL A 219 10.66 6.52 3.39
N ARG A 220 11.70 7.21 2.97
CA ARG A 220 11.80 7.82 1.63
C ARG A 220 12.37 6.90 0.56
N TRP A 221 12.92 5.75 0.92
CA TRP A 221 13.55 4.79 0.01
C TRP A 221 14.59 5.43 -0.93
N ASN A 222 15.35 6.42 -0.43
CA ASN A 222 16.30 7.21 -1.22
C ASN A 222 15.69 7.84 -2.50
N LYS A 223 14.36 8.00 -2.55
CA LYS A 223 13.67 8.66 -3.65
C LYS A 223 13.77 10.18 -3.49
N VAL A 224 14.09 10.87 -4.60
CA VAL A 224 13.96 12.33 -4.66
C VAL A 224 12.45 12.60 -4.80
N GLN A 225 11.81 12.93 -3.70
CA GLN A 225 10.44 13.45 -3.69
C GLN A 225 10.51 14.95 -3.36
N ASP A 226 9.61 15.72 -3.94
CA ASP A 226 9.45 17.13 -3.54
C ASP A 226 9.21 17.17 -2.03
N GLU A 227 10.00 17.96 -1.31
CA GLU A 227 9.80 18.11 0.13
C GLU A 227 8.48 18.87 0.36
N PRO A 228 7.53 18.26 1.09
CA PRO A 228 6.32 18.98 1.44
C PRO A 228 6.64 20.13 2.41
N ASP A 229 5.81 21.15 2.44
CA ASP A 229 5.95 22.30 3.36
C ASP A 229 5.95 21.88 4.85
N LYS A 230 5.34 20.73 5.17
CA LYS A 230 5.33 20.12 6.51
C LYS A 230 6.37 19.01 6.60
N LYS A 231 7.13 19.01 7.69
CA LYS A 231 8.14 17.98 7.97
C LYS A 231 7.55 16.86 8.81
N ALA A 232 7.91 15.61 8.51
CA ALA A 232 7.69 14.47 9.42
C ALA A 232 8.57 14.63 10.67
N THR A 233 8.20 13.96 11.77
CA THR A 233 8.98 13.96 13.01
C THR A 233 10.38 13.42 12.75
N TYR A 234 10.48 12.31 12.00
CA TYR A 234 11.74 11.73 11.53
C TYR A 234 11.63 11.34 10.04
N MET A 235 12.77 11.32 9.36
CA MET A 235 12.89 10.87 7.97
C MET A 235 14.10 9.96 7.85
N VAL A 236 13.93 8.82 7.17
CA VAL A 236 14.99 7.85 6.91
C VAL A 236 15.04 7.47 5.43
N GLY A 237 16.20 7.04 4.96
CA GLY A 237 16.39 6.58 3.58
C GLY A 237 15.98 5.12 3.36
N ASP A 238 16.02 4.31 4.42
CA ASP A 238 15.75 2.87 4.43
C ASP A 238 15.27 2.42 5.82
N LEU A 239 14.98 1.13 5.98
CA LEU A 239 14.46 0.55 7.22
C LEU A 239 15.51 0.44 8.33
N HIS A 240 16.82 0.35 8.00
CA HIS A 240 17.88 0.29 9.01
C HIS A 240 17.97 1.59 9.80
N GLY A 241 17.75 2.75 9.15
CA GLY A 241 17.70 4.03 9.83
C GLY A 241 16.62 4.14 10.91
N ILE A 242 15.58 3.29 10.88
CA ILE A 242 14.55 3.27 11.92
C ILE A 242 15.10 2.68 13.22
N MET A 243 15.94 1.66 13.15
CA MET A 243 16.55 1.01 14.32
C MET A 243 17.55 1.93 15.05
N GLU A 244 18.04 2.98 14.38
CA GLU A 244 18.84 4.03 15.01
C GLU A 244 17.99 5.04 15.80
N ILE A 245 16.69 5.10 15.50
CA ILE A 245 15.73 6.01 16.13
C ILE A 245 15.00 5.30 17.27
N LEU A 246 14.56 4.05 17.09
CA LEU A 246 13.76 3.26 18.02
C LEU A 246 14.57 2.12 18.64
#